data_e46b005d8bfe7f316a54e72863b3207c
#
_entry.id   e46b005d8bfe7f316a54e72863b3207c
#
_cell.length_a   1.000
_cell.length_b   1.000
_cell.length_c   1.000
_cell.angle_alpha   90.00
_cell.angle_beta   90.00
_cell.angle_gamma   90.00
#
_symmetry.space_group_name_H-M   'P 1'
#
loop_
_entity.id
_entity.type
_entity.pdbx_description
1 polymer ?
#
loop_
_entity_poly.entity_id
_entity_poly.type
_entity_poly.pdbx_seq_one_letter_code
_entity_poly.pdbx_strand_id
1 'polypeptide(L)'
;MKVAFLKPPVGGILGLEMLTFVEPLGPICVAACLEQDGHECRVLDLRIDGEEKGMAECRAFDPDVVGLQCNFTTERNRTIRLAERIRREMPRAFVVVGGHDASRDPDWFRHDAVDAIAMGDGEEVLPPLVNALSEARDLKKIRGLEVRDGDAWVSTGAADARPNLDSYPLPARHLIARYADHYYINFRKPLALMETARGCPFKCNFCSVWKFHESTFREKSPERVVQELAQITADNIFITDDIFWMNVRRGEEMARQIKASGIRKYFTVQTRTDIICKFPHLIEMWKECGDLAIFLGLESVTDEGLKAVNKKNTADNNVQAINILKDLGVGFTPNFIVDPAWDRDDFTRLREWIDKMGAYNSGFSILTPLPGTDLWDAAKKNVTTDRWEMFDIVHAVLPTKLPLDEFYGEYSRLWRHALDVRYKHRGKLRTYVQLGAAVATGKVSFGELNRGLGMAKTFTRPQTFLKAHES
;
A
#
# COMPACT_ATOMS: atom_id res chain seq x y z
N MET A 1 -19.40 12.80 -19.45
CA MET A 1 -18.71 11.64 -20.04
C MET A 1 -18.88 10.41 -19.15
N LYS A 2 -18.70 9.24 -19.71
CA LYS A 2 -18.62 7.97 -18.97
C LYS A 2 -17.16 7.61 -18.69
N VAL A 3 -16.81 7.38 -17.43
CA VAL A 3 -15.45 7.08 -17.00
C VAL A 3 -15.43 5.74 -16.27
N ALA A 4 -14.60 4.80 -16.72
CA ALA A 4 -14.42 3.51 -16.06
C ALA A 4 -13.02 3.42 -15.46
N PHE A 5 -12.93 3.09 -14.18
CA PHE A 5 -11.66 2.75 -13.51
C PHE A 5 -11.54 1.24 -13.38
N LEU A 6 -10.45 0.69 -13.85
CA LEU A 6 -10.18 -0.74 -13.74
C LEU A 6 -8.99 -0.99 -12.81
N LYS A 7 -9.23 -1.78 -11.76
CA LYS A 7 -8.13 -2.33 -10.95
C LYS A 7 -7.66 -3.62 -11.62
N PRO A 8 -6.39 -3.71 -12.06
CA PRO A 8 -5.87 -4.89 -12.76
C PRO A 8 -6.00 -6.18 -11.94
N PRO A 9 -6.08 -7.37 -12.58
CA PRO A 9 -6.14 -8.66 -11.90
C PRO A 9 -4.87 -8.93 -11.09
N VAL A 10 -4.95 -9.86 -10.11
CA VAL A 10 -3.82 -10.31 -9.28
C VAL A 10 -2.74 -11.00 -10.13
N GLY A 11 -1.47 -10.79 -9.83
CA GLY A 11 -0.40 -11.40 -10.62
C GLY A 11 1.03 -11.12 -10.14
N GLY A 12 1.28 -10.88 -8.86
CA GLY A 12 2.62 -10.91 -8.28
C GLY A 12 3.16 -12.34 -8.14
N ILE A 13 4.48 -12.52 -8.10
CA ILE A 13 5.10 -13.86 -7.90
C ILE A 13 4.81 -14.35 -6.49
N LEU A 14 4.98 -13.47 -5.49
CA LEU A 14 4.60 -13.71 -4.08
C LEU A 14 3.91 -12.42 -3.58
N GLY A 15 2.65 -12.25 -3.92
CA GLY A 15 1.99 -10.98 -3.68
C GLY A 15 1.76 -10.70 -2.20
N LEU A 16 2.05 -9.48 -1.76
CA LEU A 16 1.47 -8.88 -0.55
C LEU A 16 -0.08 -9.00 -0.56
N GLU A 17 -0.65 -9.16 -1.73
CA GLU A 17 -2.06 -9.44 -2.00
C GLU A 17 -2.59 -10.72 -1.30
N MET A 18 -1.69 -11.65 -0.92
CA MET A 18 -2.06 -12.79 -0.08
C MET A 18 -2.35 -12.38 1.36
N LEU A 19 -1.70 -11.31 1.84
CA LEU A 19 -1.86 -10.77 3.20
C LEU A 19 -2.97 -9.74 3.29
N THR A 20 -3.10 -8.94 2.23
CA THR A 20 -4.00 -7.80 2.20
C THR A 20 -4.71 -7.75 0.85
N PHE A 21 -6.02 -7.68 0.88
CA PHE A 21 -6.83 -7.46 -0.30
C PHE A 21 -7.69 -6.23 -0.06
N VAL A 22 -7.21 -5.09 -0.54
CA VAL A 22 -7.73 -3.78 -0.17
C VAL A 22 -8.54 -3.14 -1.30
N GLU A 23 -9.49 -2.28 -0.92
CA GLU A 23 -10.29 -1.52 -1.88
C GLU A 23 -9.45 -0.56 -2.72
N PRO A 24 -9.89 -0.25 -3.95
CA PRO A 24 -9.21 0.71 -4.82
C PRO A 24 -9.51 2.16 -4.39
N LEU A 25 -8.95 2.61 -3.25
CA LEU A 25 -9.25 3.92 -2.65
C LEU A 25 -9.00 5.07 -3.62
N GLY A 26 -7.86 5.10 -4.31
CA GLY A 26 -7.55 6.17 -5.28
C GLY A 26 -8.62 6.33 -6.37
N PRO A 27 -9.00 5.28 -7.11
CA PRO A 27 -10.11 5.31 -8.07
C PRO A 27 -11.43 5.84 -7.53
N ILE A 28 -11.84 5.47 -6.31
CA ILE A 28 -13.10 5.97 -5.74
C ILE A 28 -13.00 7.41 -5.23
N CYS A 29 -11.80 7.90 -4.88
CA CYS A 29 -11.58 9.31 -4.59
C CYS A 29 -11.68 10.16 -5.86
N VAL A 30 -11.01 9.75 -6.92
CA VAL A 30 -11.07 10.43 -8.22
C VAL A 30 -12.48 10.39 -8.81
N ALA A 31 -13.16 9.23 -8.75
CA ALA A 31 -14.53 9.09 -9.21
C ALA A 31 -15.48 10.05 -8.49
N ALA A 32 -15.31 10.26 -7.18
CA ALA A 32 -16.11 11.22 -6.42
C ALA A 32 -15.99 12.66 -6.96
N CYS A 33 -14.77 13.08 -7.35
CA CYS A 33 -14.55 14.39 -7.98
C CYS A 33 -15.21 14.47 -9.36
N LEU A 34 -15.12 13.41 -10.15
CA LEU A 34 -15.73 13.34 -11.48
C LEU A 34 -17.26 13.33 -11.42
N GLU A 35 -17.86 12.62 -10.44
CA GLU A 35 -19.31 12.64 -10.22
C GLU A 35 -19.80 14.02 -9.79
N GLN A 36 -19.01 14.76 -9.01
CA GLN A 36 -19.30 16.13 -8.64
C GLN A 36 -19.34 17.06 -9.87
N ASP A 37 -18.50 16.78 -10.88
CA ASP A 37 -18.48 17.47 -12.17
C ASP A 37 -19.57 16.96 -13.15
N GLY A 38 -20.42 16.01 -12.74
CA GLY A 38 -21.53 15.49 -13.54
C GLY A 38 -21.15 14.37 -14.51
N HIS A 39 -20.01 13.70 -14.34
CA HIS A 39 -19.62 12.53 -15.11
C HIS A 39 -20.20 11.26 -14.50
N GLU A 40 -20.48 10.24 -15.33
CA GLU A 40 -20.93 8.93 -14.88
C GLU A 40 -19.71 8.01 -14.67
N CYS A 41 -19.52 7.49 -13.44
CA CYS A 41 -18.35 6.70 -13.11
C CYS A 41 -18.68 5.23 -12.82
N ARG A 42 -17.74 4.34 -13.15
CA ARG A 42 -17.70 2.94 -12.70
C ARG A 42 -16.31 2.57 -12.20
N VAL A 43 -16.29 1.74 -11.16
CA VAL A 43 -15.04 1.14 -10.65
C VAL A 43 -15.20 -0.38 -10.72
N LEU A 44 -14.31 -1.03 -11.49
CA LEU A 44 -14.32 -2.47 -11.74
C LEU A 44 -13.06 -3.09 -11.12
N ASP A 45 -13.25 -3.97 -10.15
CA ASP A 45 -12.14 -4.69 -9.51
C ASP A 45 -11.96 -6.05 -10.19
N LEU A 46 -11.04 -6.10 -11.17
CA LEU A 46 -10.79 -7.32 -11.94
C LEU A 46 -10.15 -8.44 -11.12
N ARG A 47 -9.67 -8.13 -9.92
CA ARG A 47 -9.16 -9.14 -8.99
C ARG A 47 -10.29 -9.99 -8.41
N ILE A 48 -11.51 -9.43 -8.34
CA ILE A 48 -12.73 -10.09 -7.81
C ILE A 48 -13.58 -10.63 -8.93
N ASP A 49 -13.92 -9.80 -9.90
CA ASP A 49 -14.78 -10.20 -11.01
C ASP A 49 -14.10 -11.17 -11.99
N GLY A 50 -12.77 -11.18 -12.03
CA GLY A 50 -12.01 -11.80 -13.10
C GLY A 50 -11.95 -10.90 -14.33
N GLU A 51 -10.87 -11.02 -15.10
CA GLU A 51 -10.60 -10.11 -16.22
C GLU A 51 -11.68 -10.18 -17.31
N GLU A 52 -12.15 -11.39 -17.68
CA GLU A 52 -13.12 -11.55 -18.75
C GLU A 52 -14.48 -10.91 -18.43
N LYS A 53 -14.99 -11.15 -17.22
CA LYS A 53 -16.26 -10.58 -16.77
C LYS A 53 -16.16 -9.07 -16.62
N GLY A 54 -15.08 -8.58 -15.98
CA GLY A 54 -14.90 -7.15 -15.80
C GLY A 54 -14.72 -6.40 -17.11
N MET A 55 -14.00 -6.97 -18.08
CA MET A 55 -13.88 -6.37 -19.43
C MET A 55 -15.22 -6.40 -20.18
N ALA A 56 -16.01 -7.45 -20.05
CA ALA A 56 -17.36 -7.49 -20.65
C ALA A 56 -18.27 -6.40 -20.06
N GLU A 57 -18.22 -6.18 -18.73
CA GLU A 57 -18.95 -5.11 -18.06
C GLU A 57 -18.47 -3.72 -18.47
N CYS A 58 -17.14 -3.54 -18.62
CA CYS A 58 -16.55 -2.30 -19.11
C CYS A 58 -17.04 -1.97 -20.54
N ARG A 59 -17.00 -2.95 -21.46
CA ARG A 59 -17.54 -2.78 -22.82
C ARG A 59 -19.02 -2.43 -22.84
N ALA A 60 -19.82 -3.11 -22.01
CA ALA A 60 -21.26 -2.82 -21.91
C ALA A 60 -21.56 -1.42 -21.36
N PHE A 61 -20.67 -0.88 -20.55
CA PHE A 61 -20.74 0.50 -20.07
C PHE A 61 -20.41 1.52 -21.18
N ASP A 62 -19.61 1.12 -22.16
CA ASP A 62 -19.13 1.95 -23.29
C ASP A 62 -18.51 3.27 -22.80
N PRO A 63 -17.36 3.20 -22.09
CA PRO A 63 -16.74 4.39 -21.49
C PRO A 63 -16.04 5.26 -22.54
N ASP A 64 -16.13 6.58 -22.35
CA ASP A 64 -15.34 7.57 -23.09
C ASP A 64 -13.88 7.58 -22.62
N VAL A 65 -13.66 7.34 -21.31
CA VAL A 65 -12.36 7.36 -20.66
C VAL A 65 -12.20 6.10 -19.81
N VAL A 66 -11.05 5.43 -19.92
CA VAL A 66 -10.66 4.32 -19.06
C VAL A 66 -9.42 4.68 -18.26
N GLY A 67 -9.57 4.73 -16.93
CA GLY A 67 -8.49 4.97 -15.98
C GLY A 67 -7.90 3.66 -15.45
N LEU A 68 -6.59 3.51 -15.55
CA LEU A 68 -5.83 2.38 -15.02
C LEU A 68 -4.93 2.85 -13.88
N GLN A 69 -5.09 2.23 -12.71
CA GLN A 69 -4.24 2.53 -11.56
C GLN A 69 -3.03 1.60 -11.52
N CYS A 70 -1.81 2.17 -11.47
CA CYS A 70 -0.57 1.47 -11.20
C CYS A 70 0.15 2.11 -10.00
N ASN A 71 0.02 1.49 -8.83
CA ASN A 71 0.66 1.99 -7.60
C ASN A 71 1.99 1.30 -7.29
N PHE A 72 2.16 0.08 -7.76
CA PHE A 72 3.31 -0.75 -7.44
C PHE A 72 4.05 -1.16 -8.71
N THR A 73 5.36 -1.16 -8.66
CA THR A 73 6.25 -1.58 -9.75
C THR A 73 5.90 -2.99 -10.28
N THR A 74 5.42 -3.86 -9.41
CA THR A 74 4.96 -5.21 -9.77
C THR A 74 3.69 -5.23 -10.64
N GLU A 75 2.96 -4.12 -10.74
CA GLU A 75 1.72 -4.01 -11.54
C GLU A 75 1.97 -3.56 -12.98
N ARG A 76 3.17 -3.08 -13.32
CA ARG A 76 3.54 -2.44 -14.60
C ARG A 76 3.08 -3.24 -15.82
N ASN A 77 3.64 -4.45 -15.97
CA ASN A 77 3.36 -5.28 -17.14
C ASN A 77 1.88 -5.61 -17.30
N ARG A 78 1.15 -5.79 -16.21
CA ARG A 78 -0.29 -6.05 -16.23
C ARG A 78 -1.09 -4.84 -16.64
N THR A 79 -0.69 -3.67 -16.16
CA THR A 79 -1.33 -2.40 -16.52
C THR A 79 -1.22 -2.15 -18.01
N ILE A 80 -0.05 -2.36 -18.60
CA ILE A 80 0.15 -2.18 -20.05
C ILE A 80 -0.62 -3.24 -20.86
N ARG A 81 -0.57 -4.54 -20.48
CA ARG A 81 -1.38 -5.57 -21.15
C ARG A 81 -2.87 -5.26 -21.13
N LEU A 82 -3.37 -4.71 -20.01
CA LEU A 82 -4.75 -4.29 -19.90
C LEU A 82 -5.05 -3.07 -20.80
N ALA A 83 -4.15 -2.09 -20.88
CA ALA A 83 -4.26 -0.96 -21.80
C ALA A 83 -4.31 -1.43 -23.28
N GLU A 84 -3.44 -2.37 -23.67
CA GLU A 84 -3.45 -2.98 -25.00
C GLU A 84 -4.76 -3.70 -25.31
N ARG A 85 -5.31 -4.42 -24.32
CA ARG A 85 -6.61 -5.08 -24.45
C ARG A 85 -7.73 -4.07 -24.64
N ILE A 86 -7.75 -3.01 -23.85
CA ILE A 86 -8.72 -1.91 -23.97
C ILE A 86 -8.62 -1.27 -25.35
N ARG A 87 -7.43 -0.97 -25.83
CA ARG A 87 -7.22 -0.38 -27.15
C ARG A 87 -7.78 -1.25 -28.29
N ARG A 88 -7.62 -2.58 -28.19
CA ARG A 88 -8.19 -3.53 -29.18
C ARG A 88 -9.70 -3.62 -29.09
N GLU A 89 -10.27 -3.70 -27.90
CA GLU A 89 -11.70 -4.00 -27.68
C GLU A 89 -12.58 -2.73 -27.67
N MET A 90 -11.98 -1.58 -27.29
CA MET A 90 -12.64 -0.26 -27.16
C MET A 90 -11.76 0.83 -27.76
N PRO A 91 -11.53 0.84 -29.11
CA PRO A 91 -10.52 1.70 -29.75
C PRO A 91 -10.80 3.20 -29.64
N ARG A 92 -12.05 3.58 -29.29
CA ARG A 92 -12.45 4.98 -29.10
C ARG A 92 -12.25 5.49 -27.68
N ALA A 93 -12.09 4.60 -26.72
CA ALA A 93 -11.89 5.00 -25.33
C ALA A 93 -10.52 5.66 -25.13
N PHE A 94 -10.49 6.80 -24.46
CA PHE A 94 -9.27 7.46 -24.05
C PHE A 94 -8.66 6.72 -22.85
N VAL A 95 -7.44 6.22 -22.96
CA VAL A 95 -6.78 5.42 -21.93
C VAL A 95 -5.81 6.29 -21.15
N VAL A 96 -6.07 6.45 -19.84
CA VAL A 96 -5.18 7.17 -18.93
C VAL A 96 -4.63 6.22 -17.86
N VAL A 97 -3.31 6.25 -17.66
CA VAL A 97 -2.64 5.53 -16.57
C VAL A 97 -2.25 6.52 -15.49
N GLY A 98 -2.46 6.17 -14.24
CA GLY A 98 -2.06 6.99 -13.10
C GLY A 98 -1.72 6.14 -11.88
N GLY A 99 -1.41 6.80 -10.77
CA GLY A 99 -1.02 6.17 -9.52
C GLY A 99 0.43 6.41 -9.17
N HIS A 100 0.85 5.87 -8.04
CA HIS A 100 2.14 6.21 -7.44
C HIS A 100 3.33 5.82 -8.34
N ASP A 101 3.35 4.58 -8.85
CA ASP A 101 4.45 4.10 -9.70
C ASP A 101 4.48 4.82 -11.05
N ALA A 102 3.31 5.04 -11.68
CA ALA A 102 3.20 5.77 -12.93
C ALA A 102 3.71 7.21 -12.81
N SER A 103 3.43 7.87 -11.69
CA SER A 103 3.93 9.23 -11.43
C SER A 103 5.43 9.29 -11.15
N ARG A 104 6.04 8.19 -10.67
CA ARG A 104 7.45 8.12 -10.30
C ARG A 104 8.37 7.79 -11.48
N ASP A 105 7.85 7.10 -12.48
CA ASP A 105 8.59 6.68 -13.66
C ASP A 105 7.67 6.72 -14.90
N PRO A 106 7.20 7.92 -15.31
CA PRO A 106 6.22 8.07 -16.38
C PRO A 106 6.78 7.58 -17.72
N ASP A 107 8.09 7.70 -17.97
CA ASP A 107 8.71 7.29 -19.20
C ASP A 107 8.47 5.81 -19.53
N TRP A 108 8.40 4.96 -18.50
CA TRP A 108 8.11 3.55 -18.67
C TRP A 108 6.68 3.27 -19.19
N PHE A 109 5.74 4.17 -18.88
CA PHE A 109 4.32 4.05 -19.29
C PHE A 109 4.00 4.71 -20.63
N ARG A 110 4.98 5.33 -21.31
CA ARG A 110 4.83 5.86 -22.65
C ARG A 110 4.70 4.71 -23.65
N HIS A 111 3.46 4.33 -23.92
CA HIS A 111 3.10 3.16 -24.73
C HIS A 111 1.96 3.49 -25.70
N ASP A 112 1.92 2.85 -26.89
CA ASP A 112 0.92 3.14 -27.93
C ASP A 112 -0.53 2.89 -27.48
N ALA A 113 -0.72 2.02 -26.49
CA ALA A 113 -2.05 1.77 -25.92
C ALA A 113 -2.50 2.82 -24.90
N VAL A 114 -1.63 3.76 -24.51
CA VAL A 114 -1.88 4.80 -23.51
C VAL A 114 -1.96 6.16 -24.19
N ASP A 115 -2.95 6.98 -23.84
CA ASP A 115 -3.12 8.33 -24.40
C ASP A 115 -2.56 9.40 -23.48
N ALA A 116 -2.63 9.17 -22.15
CA ALA A 116 -2.05 10.07 -21.15
C ALA A 116 -1.60 9.34 -19.89
N ILE A 117 -0.63 9.93 -19.20
CA ILE A 117 -0.17 9.50 -17.88
C ILE A 117 -0.47 10.65 -16.91
N ALA A 118 -1.27 10.35 -15.88
CA ALA A 118 -1.62 11.31 -14.83
C ALA A 118 -0.60 11.26 -13.70
N MET A 119 0.05 12.38 -13.42
CA MET A 119 1.10 12.52 -12.43
C MET A 119 0.63 13.28 -11.19
N GLY A 120 0.92 12.76 -10.01
CA GLY A 120 0.50 13.35 -8.74
C GLY A 120 -0.87 12.87 -8.27
N ASP A 121 -1.60 13.75 -7.59
CA ASP A 121 -2.91 13.42 -7.03
C ASP A 121 -3.97 13.38 -8.15
N GLY A 122 -4.59 12.22 -8.31
CA GLY A 122 -5.57 12.00 -9.40
C GLY A 122 -6.78 12.90 -9.32
N GLU A 123 -7.17 13.33 -8.13
CA GLU A 123 -8.28 14.26 -7.88
C GLU A 123 -8.02 15.67 -8.48
N GLU A 124 -6.75 16.03 -8.66
CA GLU A 124 -6.37 17.32 -9.25
C GLU A 124 -6.23 17.25 -10.77
N VAL A 125 -5.89 16.07 -11.29
CA VAL A 125 -5.50 15.90 -12.69
C VAL A 125 -6.63 15.33 -13.56
N LEU A 126 -7.39 14.36 -13.05
CA LEU A 126 -8.40 13.66 -13.85
C LEU A 126 -9.65 14.52 -14.13
N PRO A 127 -10.22 15.30 -13.18
CA PRO A 127 -11.39 16.13 -13.49
C PRO A 127 -11.09 17.17 -14.59
N PRO A 128 -10.00 17.97 -14.54
CA PRO A 128 -9.65 18.86 -15.65
C PRO A 128 -9.42 18.14 -16.98
N LEU A 129 -8.81 16.95 -16.97
CA LEU A 129 -8.61 16.14 -18.17
C LEU A 129 -9.94 15.72 -18.80
N VAL A 130 -10.84 15.12 -18.00
CA VAL A 130 -12.13 14.62 -18.51
C VAL A 130 -13.03 15.76 -18.97
N ASN A 131 -13.03 16.89 -18.25
CA ASN A 131 -13.72 18.11 -18.68
C ASN A 131 -13.17 18.64 -20.02
N ALA A 132 -11.83 18.66 -20.19
CA ALA A 132 -11.21 19.08 -21.43
C ALA A 132 -11.56 18.16 -22.61
N LEU A 133 -11.60 16.85 -22.39
CA LEU A 133 -12.04 15.88 -23.39
C LEU A 133 -13.51 16.10 -23.80
N SER A 134 -14.40 16.36 -22.83
CA SER A 134 -15.82 16.59 -23.10
C SER A 134 -16.07 17.87 -23.92
N GLU A 135 -15.22 18.87 -23.78
CA GLU A 135 -15.29 20.16 -24.44
C GLU A 135 -14.36 20.28 -25.65
N ALA A 136 -13.67 19.19 -26.04
CA ALA A 136 -12.68 19.14 -27.11
C ALA A 136 -11.56 20.21 -26.97
N ARG A 137 -11.18 20.52 -25.72
CA ARG A 137 -10.09 21.45 -25.42
C ARG A 137 -8.72 20.79 -25.54
N ASP A 138 -7.70 21.61 -25.73
CA ASP A 138 -6.30 21.19 -25.83
C ASP A 138 -5.79 20.64 -24.48
N LEU A 139 -5.49 19.34 -24.43
CA LEU A 139 -5.00 18.62 -23.25
C LEU A 139 -3.62 19.09 -22.80
N LYS A 140 -2.83 19.68 -23.69
CA LYS A 140 -1.49 20.20 -23.36
C LYS A 140 -1.53 21.38 -22.39
N LYS A 141 -2.72 21.95 -22.17
CA LYS A 141 -2.96 23.01 -21.19
C LYS A 141 -3.33 22.51 -19.80
N ILE A 142 -3.55 21.20 -19.65
CA ILE A 142 -3.87 20.57 -18.35
C ILE A 142 -2.57 20.19 -17.66
N ARG A 143 -2.31 20.75 -16.49
CA ARG A 143 -1.11 20.45 -15.70
C ARG A 143 -1.18 19.05 -15.09
N GLY A 144 -0.03 18.45 -14.87
CA GLY A 144 0.10 17.12 -14.24
C GLY A 144 -0.06 15.95 -15.21
N LEU A 145 0.14 16.16 -16.53
CA LEU A 145 0.02 15.12 -17.53
C LEU A 145 1.31 14.91 -18.33
N GLU A 146 1.54 13.67 -18.72
CA GLU A 146 2.25 13.31 -19.94
C GLU A 146 1.19 12.95 -20.98
N VAL A 147 1.12 13.64 -22.11
CA VAL A 147 0.08 13.44 -23.13
C VAL A 147 0.74 12.98 -24.42
N ARG A 148 0.17 11.92 -25.03
CA ARG A 148 0.62 11.45 -26.33
C ARG A 148 0.12 12.39 -27.45
N ASP A 149 1.03 12.83 -28.30
CA ASP A 149 0.79 13.72 -29.44
C ASP A 149 1.39 13.08 -30.72
N GLY A 150 0.60 12.27 -31.40
CA GLY A 150 1.10 11.38 -32.45
C GLY A 150 2.08 10.35 -31.90
N ASP A 151 3.30 10.36 -32.40
CA ASP A 151 4.38 9.47 -31.96
C ASP A 151 5.21 10.08 -30.81
N ALA A 152 4.94 11.33 -30.42
CA ALA A 152 5.67 12.02 -29.36
C ALA A 152 4.86 12.07 -28.06
N TRP A 153 5.57 12.34 -26.95
CA TRP A 153 4.97 12.61 -25.64
C TRP A 153 5.32 14.03 -25.21
N VAL A 154 4.31 14.73 -24.70
CA VAL A 154 4.42 16.11 -24.24
C VAL A 154 4.15 16.16 -22.74
N SER A 155 5.16 16.58 -21.97
CA SER A 155 5.00 16.85 -20.56
C SER A 155 4.35 18.22 -20.36
N THR A 156 3.27 18.26 -19.59
CA THR A 156 2.58 19.50 -19.22
C THR A 156 3.11 20.13 -17.93
N GLY A 157 4.13 19.48 -17.34
CA GLY A 157 4.74 19.87 -16.06
C GLY A 157 3.92 19.43 -14.85
N ALA A 158 4.40 19.74 -13.63
CA ALA A 158 3.74 19.37 -12.39
C ALA A 158 2.32 19.95 -12.30
N ALA A 159 1.41 19.26 -11.60
CA ALA A 159 0.10 19.79 -11.25
C ALA A 159 0.23 21.12 -10.49
N ASP A 160 -0.81 21.94 -10.55
CA ASP A 160 -0.86 23.22 -9.83
C ASP A 160 -0.80 23.01 -8.30
N ALA A 161 -0.87 24.12 -7.54
CA ALA A 161 -0.81 24.05 -6.08
C ALA A 161 -1.84 23.07 -5.53
N ARG A 162 -1.38 22.15 -4.68
CA ARG A 162 -2.20 21.08 -4.10
C ARG A 162 -3.22 21.65 -3.12
N PRO A 163 -4.53 21.46 -3.34
CA PRO A 163 -5.55 22.02 -2.47
C PRO A 163 -5.54 21.37 -1.08
N ASN A 164 -6.29 21.98 -0.16
CA ASN A 164 -6.59 21.37 1.12
C ASN A 164 -7.37 20.06 0.90
N LEU A 165 -6.99 18.97 1.60
CA LEU A 165 -7.63 17.67 1.46
C LEU A 165 -9.12 17.67 1.82
N ASP A 166 -9.59 18.63 2.61
CA ASP A 166 -11.01 18.81 2.94
C ASP A 166 -11.86 19.33 1.79
N SER A 167 -11.22 19.90 0.75
CA SER A 167 -11.92 20.40 -0.43
C SER A 167 -12.41 19.31 -1.37
N TYR A 168 -11.85 18.10 -1.27
CA TYR A 168 -12.29 16.97 -2.07
C TYR A 168 -13.59 16.37 -1.53
N PRO A 169 -14.48 15.83 -2.38
CA PRO A 169 -15.64 15.07 -1.94
C PRO A 169 -15.22 13.83 -1.14
N LEU A 170 -16.13 13.23 -0.38
CA LEU A 170 -15.87 11.92 0.24
C LEU A 170 -15.77 10.84 -0.83
N PRO A 171 -14.93 9.79 -0.62
CA PRO A 171 -14.76 8.73 -1.61
C PRO A 171 -16.09 8.10 -2.05
N ALA A 172 -16.26 7.85 -3.35
CA ALA A 172 -17.45 7.27 -3.96
C ALA A 172 -17.60 5.77 -3.65
N ARG A 173 -17.72 5.40 -2.37
CA ARG A 173 -17.76 3.99 -1.90
C ARG A 173 -18.95 3.21 -2.45
N HIS A 174 -20.02 3.89 -2.86
CA HIS A 174 -21.17 3.25 -3.51
C HIS A 174 -20.79 2.53 -4.81
N LEU A 175 -19.74 2.99 -5.52
CA LEU A 175 -19.27 2.35 -6.76
C LEU A 175 -18.61 0.98 -6.53
N ILE A 176 -18.16 0.73 -5.30
CA ILE A 176 -17.51 -0.53 -4.92
C ILE A 176 -18.30 -1.32 -3.87
N ALA A 177 -19.53 -0.90 -3.54
CA ALA A 177 -20.32 -1.53 -2.48
C ALA A 177 -20.48 -3.04 -2.68
N ARG A 178 -20.61 -3.51 -3.92
CA ARG A 178 -20.72 -4.94 -4.28
C ARG A 178 -19.48 -5.78 -3.93
N TYR A 179 -18.34 -5.12 -3.69
CA TYR A 179 -17.06 -5.76 -3.39
C TYR A 179 -16.67 -5.69 -1.91
N ALA A 180 -17.42 -4.96 -1.07
CA ALA A 180 -17.03 -4.62 0.30
C ALA A 180 -16.63 -5.86 1.15
N ASP A 181 -17.37 -6.96 1.01
CA ASP A 181 -17.11 -8.20 1.77
C ASP A 181 -15.89 -8.99 1.28
N HIS A 182 -15.27 -8.58 0.17
CA HIS A 182 -14.07 -9.22 -0.35
C HIS A 182 -12.78 -8.60 0.18
N TYR A 183 -12.84 -7.37 0.73
CA TYR A 183 -11.65 -6.67 1.22
C TYR A 183 -11.27 -7.10 2.63
N TYR A 184 -9.99 -7.35 2.84
CA TYR A 184 -9.47 -7.83 4.13
C TYR A 184 -8.00 -7.45 4.33
N ILE A 185 -7.58 -7.45 5.59
CA ILE A 185 -6.18 -7.47 6.03
C ILE A 185 -5.97 -8.62 7.01
N ASN A 186 -5.08 -9.55 6.70
CA ASN A 186 -4.91 -10.81 7.42
C ASN A 186 -6.25 -11.57 7.51
N PHE A 187 -6.85 -11.68 8.71
CA PHE A 187 -8.15 -12.33 8.95
C PHE A 187 -9.27 -11.33 9.27
N ARG A 188 -9.05 -10.03 9.03
CA ARG A 188 -10.00 -8.98 9.35
C ARG A 188 -10.76 -8.54 8.12
N LYS A 189 -12.06 -8.79 8.13
CA LYS A 189 -13.00 -8.39 7.08
C LYS A 189 -14.40 -8.11 7.68
N PRO A 190 -15.25 -7.31 7.03
CA PRO A 190 -14.90 -6.44 5.91
C PRO A 190 -13.90 -5.36 6.32
N LEU A 191 -13.07 -4.94 5.39
CA LEU A 191 -12.05 -3.90 5.56
C LEU A 191 -12.37 -2.71 4.67
N ALA A 192 -12.29 -1.49 5.20
CA ALA A 192 -12.22 -0.28 4.42
C ALA A 192 -10.86 0.40 4.59
N LEU A 193 -10.40 1.06 3.54
CA LEU A 193 -9.27 1.98 3.61
C LEU A 193 -9.76 3.38 3.94
N MET A 194 -8.94 4.12 4.67
CA MET A 194 -9.14 5.54 4.91
C MET A 194 -7.80 6.26 4.89
N GLU A 195 -7.77 7.39 4.22
CA GLU A 195 -6.62 8.27 4.23
C GLU A 195 -6.98 9.56 4.96
N THR A 196 -6.22 9.89 5.99
CA THR A 196 -6.44 11.11 6.78
C THR A 196 -5.36 12.17 6.54
N ALA A 197 -4.20 11.76 6.02
CA ALA A 197 -3.10 12.63 5.66
C ALA A 197 -2.29 12.04 4.50
N ARG A 198 -1.64 12.90 3.73
CA ARG A 198 -0.76 12.56 2.60
C ARG A 198 0.63 13.10 2.80
N GLY A 199 1.62 12.27 2.49
CA GLY A 199 3.02 12.64 2.45
C GLY A 199 3.76 12.38 3.75
N CYS A 200 5.07 12.52 3.67
CA CYS A 200 5.98 12.28 4.77
C CYS A 200 7.17 13.23 4.65
N PRO A 201 7.55 13.96 5.72
CA PRO A 201 8.67 14.90 5.66
C PRO A 201 10.04 14.20 5.78
N PHE A 202 10.06 12.91 6.10
CA PHE A 202 11.29 12.14 6.24
C PHE A 202 11.77 11.62 4.87
N LYS A 203 13.10 11.62 4.67
CA LYS A 203 13.76 11.32 3.39
C LYS A 203 14.52 10.00 3.45
N CYS A 204 13.80 8.90 3.79
CA CYS A 204 14.40 7.57 3.70
C CYS A 204 14.75 7.26 2.24
N ASN A 205 15.97 6.73 2.00
CA ASN A 205 16.49 6.59 0.62
C ASN A 205 15.77 5.53 -0.22
N PHE A 206 15.13 4.54 0.43
CA PHE A 206 14.35 3.48 -0.22
C PHE A 206 12.90 3.87 -0.49
N CYS A 207 12.43 4.98 0.09
CA CYS A 207 11.02 5.38 0.08
C CYS A 207 10.76 6.44 -1.00
N SER A 208 9.73 6.21 -1.81
CA SER A 208 9.32 7.14 -2.87
C SER A 208 8.29 8.17 -2.40
N VAL A 209 7.66 7.99 -1.25
CA VAL A 209 6.57 8.83 -0.73
C VAL A 209 6.95 10.30 -0.65
N TRP A 210 8.07 10.61 -0.03
CA TRP A 210 8.50 12.00 0.14
C TRP A 210 8.83 12.71 -1.18
N LYS A 211 9.29 11.96 -2.19
CA LYS A 211 9.48 12.47 -3.55
C LYS A 211 8.16 12.69 -4.27
N PHE A 212 7.24 11.71 -4.17
CA PHE A 212 5.90 11.81 -4.78
C PHE A 212 5.13 13.01 -4.23
N HIS A 213 5.19 13.26 -2.93
CA HIS A 213 4.55 14.39 -2.28
C HIS A 213 5.46 15.62 -2.13
N GLU A 214 6.63 15.66 -2.80
CA GLU A 214 7.56 16.80 -2.79
C GLU A 214 7.95 17.25 -1.37
N SER A 215 8.13 16.29 -0.45
CA SER A 215 8.38 16.51 0.97
C SER A 215 7.31 17.32 1.69
N THR A 216 6.10 17.44 1.13
CA THR A 216 4.96 18.06 1.79
C THR A 216 4.25 17.08 2.71
N PHE A 217 3.49 17.62 3.66
CA PHE A 217 2.59 16.87 4.53
C PHE A 217 1.27 17.63 4.60
N ARG A 218 0.17 17.00 4.19
CA ARG A 218 -1.17 17.60 4.11
C ARG A 218 -2.15 16.73 4.87
N GLU A 219 -3.12 17.34 5.54
CA GLU A 219 -4.03 16.66 6.46
C GLU A 219 -5.48 17.05 6.19
N LYS A 220 -6.39 16.09 6.38
CA LYS A 220 -7.82 16.38 6.56
C LYS A 220 -8.07 16.92 7.97
N SER A 221 -9.06 17.78 8.15
CA SER A 221 -9.51 18.19 9.48
C SER A 221 -10.06 17.01 10.28
N PRO A 222 -10.04 17.06 11.62
CA PRO A 222 -10.70 16.05 12.47
C PRO A 222 -12.17 15.86 12.12
N GLU A 223 -12.89 16.94 11.83
CA GLU A 223 -14.30 16.94 11.43
C GLU A 223 -14.51 16.16 10.14
N ARG A 224 -13.62 16.34 9.16
CA ARG A 224 -13.67 15.62 7.89
C ARG A 224 -13.41 14.13 8.07
N VAL A 225 -12.49 13.77 8.95
CA VAL A 225 -12.20 12.38 9.32
C VAL A 225 -13.42 11.70 9.94
N VAL A 226 -14.09 12.35 10.90
CA VAL A 226 -15.30 11.81 11.54
C VAL A 226 -16.44 11.70 10.53
N GLN A 227 -16.61 12.69 9.64
CA GLN A 227 -17.62 12.65 8.60
C GLN A 227 -17.42 11.46 7.65
N GLU A 228 -16.16 11.16 7.26
CA GLU A 228 -15.86 10.00 6.43
C GLU A 228 -16.09 8.69 7.18
N LEU A 229 -15.61 8.58 8.44
CA LEU A 229 -15.82 7.40 9.27
C LEU A 229 -17.30 7.05 9.46
N ALA A 230 -18.16 8.04 9.58
CA ALA A 230 -19.61 7.85 9.73
C ALA A 230 -20.26 7.18 8.51
N GLN A 231 -19.64 7.29 7.31
CA GLN A 231 -20.12 6.66 6.09
C GLN A 231 -19.57 5.24 5.87
N ILE A 232 -18.54 4.84 6.62
CA ILE A 232 -17.91 3.54 6.46
C ILE A 232 -18.64 2.50 7.30
N THR A 233 -19.26 1.52 6.64
CA THR A 233 -19.98 0.42 7.31
C THR A 233 -19.04 -0.66 7.84
N ALA A 234 -17.87 -0.86 7.23
CA ALA A 234 -16.89 -1.85 7.66
C ALA A 234 -16.41 -1.60 9.10
N ASP A 235 -16.27 -2.67 9.89
CA ASP A 235 -15.77 -2.58 11.27
C ASP A 235 -14.27 -2.41 11.36
N ASN A 236 -13.54 -2.84 10.33
CA ASN A 236 -12.08 -2.75 10.27
C ASN A 236 -11.68 -1.62 9.33
N ILE A 237 -10.86 -0.71 9.84
CA ILE A 237 -10.32 0.44 9.08
C ILE A 237 -8.81 0.31 9.02
N PHE A 238 -8.25 0.36 7.82
CA PHE A 238 -6.83 0.57 7.65
C PHE A 238 -6.59 2.03 7.23
N ILE A 239 -5.98 2.81 8.13
CA ILE A 239 -5.57 4.17 7.84
C ILE A 239 -4.27 4.11 7.04
N THR A 240 -4.35 4.57 5.79
CA THR A 240 -3.28 4.45 4.79
C THR A 240 -2.27 5.60 4.83
N ASP A 241 -2.37 6.49 5.80
CA ASP A 241 -1.43 7.60 5.97
C ASP A 241 0.02 7.10 5.97
N ASP A 242 0.91 7.77 5.27
CA ASP A 242 2.33 7.43 5.22
C ASP A 242 3.01 7.54 6.59
N ILE A 243 2.47 8.39 7.44
CA ILE A 243 2.87 8.56 8.84
C ILE A 243 1.71 9.09 9.68
N PHE A 244 1.12 8.20 10.47
CA PHE A 244 0.03 8.57 11.37
C PHE A 244 0.56 9.29 12.61
N TRP A 245 -0.20 10.25 13.13
CA TRP A 245 0.14 11.08 14.28
C TRP A 245 1.35 12.01 14.09
N MET A 246 1.70 12.36 12.86
CA MET A 246 2.75 13.35 12.61
C MET A 246 2.41 14.70 13.27
N ASN A 247 1.13 15.10 13.20
CA ASN A 247 0.59 16.23 13.93
C ASN A 247 -0.14 15.72 15.19
N VAL A 248 0.55 15.82 16.34
CA VAL A 248 0.08 15.29 17.62
C VAL A 248 -1.24 15.93 18.06
N ARG A 249 -1.37 17.25 17.97
CA ARG A 249 -2.58 17.98 18.40
C ARG A 249 -3.80 17.56 17.56
N ARG A 250 -3.59 17.38 16.25
CA ARG A 250 -4.63 16.86 15.38
C ARG A 250 -4.99 15.41 15.74
N GLY A 251 -3.98 14.57 16.04
CA GLY A 251 -4.19 13.19 16.48
C GLY A 251 -5.03 13.09 17.76
N GLU A 252 -4.80 13.98 18.71
CA GLU A 252 -5.59 14.11 19.95
C GLU A 252 -7.02 14.57 19.65
N GLU A 253 -7.20 15.58 18.78
CA GLU A 253 -8.51 16.11 18.42
C GLU A 253 -9.35 15.07 17.68
N MET A 254 -8.75 14.35 16.70
CA MET A 254 -9.42 13.23 16.02
C MET A 254 -9.93 12.19 17.04
N ALA A 255 -9.08 11.77 17.99
CA ALA A 255 -9.49 10.80 19.00
C ALA A 255 -10.66 11.31 19.85
N ARG A 256 -10.63 12.59 20.28
CA ARG A 256 -11.73 13.20 21.04
C ARG A 256 -13.05 13.21 20.26
N GLN A 257 -13.00 13.63 19.00
CA GLN A 257 -14.19 13.71 18.14
C GLN A 257 -14.75 12.32 17.78
N ILE A 258 -13.89 11.35 17.45
CA ILE A 258 -14.31 9.96 17.19
C ILE A 258 -14.98 9.38 18.43
N LYS A 259 -14.39 9.56 19.62
CA LYS A 259 -14.99 9.11 20.88
C LYS A 259 -16.35 9.78 21.12
N ALA A 260 -16.44 11.09 20.91
CA ALA A 260 -17.68 11.87 21.11
C ALA A 260 -18.78 11.46 20.12
N SER A 261 -18.43 11.05 18.90
CA SER A 261 -19.40 10.58 17.89
C SER A 261 -20.00 9.20 18.21
N GLY A 262 -19.43 8.46 19.18
CA GLY A 262 -19.83 7.09 19.49
C GLY A 262 -19.38 6.05 18.47
N ILE A 263 -18.64 6.43 17.43
CA ILE A 263 -18.11 5.50 16.42
C ILE A 263 -17.02 4.65 17.08
N ARG A 264 -17.16 3.33 16.96
CA ARG A 264 -16.15 2.37 17.40
C ARG A 264 -15.75 1.46 16.25
N LYS A 265 -14.46 1.41 15.95
CA LYS A 265 -13.89 0.60 14.87
C LYS A 265 -12.65 -0.13 15.36
N TYR A 266 -12.19 -1.09 14.57
CA TYR A 266 -10.85 -1.63 14.67
C TYR A 266 -9.93 -0.85 13.75
N PHE A 267 -9.01 -0.07 14.29
CA PHE A 267 -8.06 0.73 13.54
C PHE A 267 -6.73 0.00 13.37
N THR A 268 -6.26 -0.08 12.14
CA THR A 268 -4.88 -0.42 11.81
C THR A 268 -4.21 0.84 11.28
N VAL A 269 -3.12 1.27 11.92
CA VAL A 269 -2.39 2.49 11.56
C VAL A 269 -0.92 2.20 11.37
N GLN A 270 -0.20 3.06 10.66
CA GLN A 270 1.25 2.97 10.54
C GLN A 270 1.91 4.25 11.05
N THR A 271 2.93 4.09 11.88
CA THR A 271 3.65 5.22 12.45
C THR A 271 5.09 4.88 12.80
N ARG A 272 5.84 5.89 13.22
CA ARG A 272 7.25 5.80 13.61
C ARG A 272 7.38 5.55 15.10
N THR A 273 8.42 4.85 15.50
CA THR A 273 8.70 4.54 16.91
C THR A 273 9.06 5.77 17.74
N ASP A 274 9.72 6.77 17.16
CA ASP A 274 10.05 8.03 17.85
C ASP A 274 8.80 8.85 18.22
N ILE A 275 7.70 8.75 17.44
CA ILE A 275 6.40 9.36 17.78
C ILE A 275 5.79 8.64 18.98
N ILE A 276 5.81 7.31 18.99
CA ILE A 276 5.28 6.51 20.11
C ILE A 276 6.03 6.84 21.41
N CYS A 277 7.38 6.89 21.35
CA CYS A 277 8.19 7.21 22.54
C CYS A 277 7.91 8.60 23.10
N LYS A 278 7.70 9.59 22.23
CA LYS A 278 7.44 10.97 22.65
C LYS A 278 6.02 11.21 23.14
N PHE A 279 5.03 10.50 22.57
CA PHE A 279 3.60 10.78 22.76
C PHE A 279 2.79 9.51 23.04
N PRO A 280 3.13 8.72 24.07
CA PRO A 280 2.43 7.46 24.36
C PRO A 280 0.94 7.66 24.71
N HIS A 281 0.55 8.83 25.24
CA HIS A 281 -0.84 9.17 25.54
C HIS A 281 -1.77 9.12 24.31
N LEU A 282 -1.24 9.35 23.09
CA LEU A 282 -2.04 9.19 21.87
C LEU A 282 -2.59 7.77 21.73
N ILE A 283 -1.79 6.77 22.09
CA ILE A 283 -2.19 5.37 22.01
C ILE A 283 -3.34 5.10 22.97
N GLU A 284 -3.27 5.63 24.20
CA GLU A 284 -4.35 5.50 25.19
C GLU A 284 -5.64 6.15 24.71
N MET A 285 -5.56 7.38 24.17
CA MET A 285 -6.72 8.08 23.61
C MET A 285 -7.35 7.30 22.43
N TRP A 286 -6.55 6.76 21.53
CA TRP A 286 -7.07 6.01 20.38
C TRP A 286 -7.64 4.63 20.75
N LYS A 287 -7.17 4.00 21.83
CA LYS A 287 -7.82 2.81 22.40
C LYS A 287 -9.24 3.08 22.89
N GLU A 288 -9.55 4.31 23.28
CA GLU A 288 -10.90 4.70 23.66
C GLU A 288 -11.85 4.79 22.44
N CYS A 289 -11.32 4.98 21.23
CA CYS A 289 -12.08 4.98 19.98
C CYS A 289 -12.40 3.58 19.45
N GLY A 290 -11.72 2.54 19.95
CA GLY A 290 -11.89 1.16 19.53
C GLY A 290 -10.62 0.33 19.69
N ASP A 291 -10.58 -0.81 19.01
CA ASP A 291 -9.37 -1.64 18.99
C ASP A 291 -8.31 -1.02 18.08
N LEU A 292 -7.03 -1.16 18.45
CA LEU A 292 -5.91 -0.55 17.75
C LEU A 292 -4.83 -1.60 17.46
N ALA A 293 -4.33 -1.59 16.22
CA ALA A 293 -3.11 -2.27 15.82
C ALA A 293 -2.16 -1.30 15.09
N ILE A 294 -0.88 -1.41 15.37
CA ILE A 294 0.12 -0.49 14.83
C ILE A 294 1.14 -1.24 13.99
N PHE A 295 1.28 -0.81 12.74
CA PHE A 295 2.34 -1.24 11.85
C PHE A 295 3.55 -0.33 12.07
N LEU A 296 4.71 -0.93 12.36
CA LEU A 296 5.92 -0.21 12.74
C LEU A 296 7.02 -0.43 11.71
N GLY A 297 7.46 0.63 11.05
CA GLY A 297 8.68 0.61 10.26
C GLY A 297 9.91 0.72 11.18
N LEU A 298 10.43 -0.40 11.67
CA LEU A 298 11.66 -0.45 12.45
C LEU A 298 12.91 -0.39 11.57
N GLU A 299 12.85 -1.01 10.43
CA GLU A 299 13.85 -1.15 9.38
C GLU A 299 15.11 -1.90 9.84
N SER A 300 15.74 -1.51 10.94
CA SER A 300 16.95 -2.14 11.47
C SER A 300 16.93 -2.20 13.00
N VAL A 301 17.71 -3.15 13.53
CA VAL A 301 17.96 -3.31 14.97
C VAL A 301 19.24 -2.58 15.42
N THR A 302 19.95 -1.93 14.50
CA THR A 302 21.18 -1.17 14.78
C THR A 302 21.08 0.25 14.23
N ASP A 303 21.80 1.18 14.86
CA ASP A 303 21.85 2.58 14.42
C ASP A 303 22.56 2.73 13.06
N GLU A 304 23.56 1.88 12.79
CA GLU A 304 24.26 1.84 11.49
C GLU A 304 23.29 1.47 10.37
N GLY A 305 22.45 0.44 10.57
CA GLY A 305 21.44 0.03 9.60
C GLY A 305 20.37 1.11 9.38
N LEU A 306 19.93 1.78 10.44
CA LEU A 306 19.01 2.92 10.34
C LEU A 306 19.62 4.08 9.56
N LYS A 307 20.91 4.38 9.79
CA LYS A 307 21.64 5.40 9.07
C LYS A 307 21.83 5.05 7.60
N ALA A 308 22.11 3.79 7.29
CA ALA A 308 22.28 3.32 5.90
C ALA A 308 21.03 3.58 5.03
N VAL A 309 19.83 3.48 5.61
CA VAL A 309 18.56 3.76 4.93
C VAL A 309 18.02 5.18 5.20
N ASN A 310 18.82 6.05 5.82
CA ASN A 310 18.46 7.45 6.17
C ASN A 310 17.15 7.57 6.98
N LYS A 311 16.89 6.61 7.89
CA LYS A 311 15.63 6.56 8.66
C LYS A 311 15.45 7.72 9.64
N LYS A 312 16.54 8.38 10.09
CA LYS A 312 16.50 9.44 11.11
C LYS A 312 15.76 9.00 12.38
N ASN A 313 16.20 7.88 12.94
CA ASN A 313 15.68 7.26 14.17
C ASN A 313 16.81 6.50 14.85
N THR A 314 16.57 5.94 16.05
CA THR A 314 17.55 5.16 16.81
C THR A 314 17.03 3.74 17.10
N ALA A 315 17.94 2.80 17.29
CA ALA A 315 17.61 1.43 17.71
C ALA A 315 16.97 1.44 19.11
N ASP A 316 17.35 2.37 19.98
CA ASP A 316 16.77 2.52 21.32
C ASP A 316 15.29 2.94 21.26
N ASN A 317 14.91 3.88 20.39
CA ASN A 317 13.51 4.21 20.15
C ASN A 317 12.70 3.00 19.70
N ASN A 318 13.27 2.09 18.90
CA ASN A 318 12.61 0.87 18.49
C ASN A 318 12.31 -0.05 19.68
N VAL A 319 13.27 -0.19 20.60
CA VAL A 319 13.10 -0.96 21.84
C VAL A 319 12.07 -0.32 22.76
N GLN A 320 12.18 0.99 23.00
CA GLN A 320 11.26 1.72 23.90
C GLN A 320 9.81 1.67 23.38
N ALA A 321 9.59 1.93 22.09
CA ALA A 321 8.26 1.89 21.49
C ALA A 321 7.60 0.52 21.64
N ILE A 322 8.33 -0.58 21.44
CA ILE A 322 7.79 -1.92 21.62
C ILE A 322 7.40 -2.17 23.08
N ASN A 323 8.20 -1.72 24.04
CA ASN A 323 7.88 -1.86 25.46
C ASN A 323 6.62 -1.07 25.81
N ILE A 324 6.50 0.18 25.38
CA ILE A 324 5.31 1.01 25.55
C ILE A 324 4.06 0.30 25.00
N LEU A 325 4.12 -0.24 23.78
CA LEU A 325 2.99 -0.93 23.16
C LEU A 325 2.59 -2.21 23.92
N LYS A 326 3.56 -2.95 24.45
CA LYS A 326 3.32 -4.12 25.30
C LYS A 326 2.63 -3.74 26.60
N ASP A 327 3.15 -2.71 27.30
CA ASP A 327 2.61 -2.23 28.56
C ASP A 327 1.17 -1.73 28.38
N LEU A 328 0.89 -1.08 27.25
CA LEU A 328 -0.46 -0.62 26.89
C LEU A 328 -1.35 -1.73 26.31
N GLY A 329 -0.83 -2.95 26.09
CA GLY A 329 -1.58 -4.08 25.54
C GLY A 329 -2.06 -3.87 24.10
N VAL A 330 -1.35 -3.06 23.31
CA VAL A 330 -1.69 -2.78 21.91
C VAL A 330 -0.99 -3.75 20.98
N GLY A 331 -1.74 -4.26 19.99
CA GLY A 331 -1.19 -5.11 18.94
C GLY A 331 -0.26 -4.33 18.01
N PHE A 332 0.88 -4.91 17.67
CA PHE A 332 1.83 -4.29 16.74
C PHE A 332 2.47 -5.30 15.79
N THR A 333 2.90 -4.81 14.63
CA THR A 333 3.62 -5.58 13.61
C THR A 333 4.91 -4.84 13.29
N PRO A 334 6.06 -5.28 13.83
CA PRO A 334 7.36 -4.71 13.53
C PRO A 334 7.83 -5.17 12.14
N ASN A 335 8.35 -4.26 11.33
CA ASN A 335 8.85 -4.55 10.00
C ASN A 335 10.32 -4.18 9.89
N PHE A 336 11.08 -5.08 9.27
CA PHE A 336 12.52 -4.98 9.07
C PHE A 336 12.88 -5.04 7.60
N ILE A 337 13.93 -4.31 7.23
CA ILE A 337 14.54 -4.40 5.92
C ILE A 337 15.76 -5.32 6.01
N VAL A 338 15.75 -6.39 5.23
CA VAL A 338 16.87 -7.31 5.03
C VAL A 338 17.71 -6.78 3.86
N ASP A 339 18.95 -6.41 4.12
CA ASP A 339 19.85 -5.95 3.09
C ASP A 339 20.42 -7.14 2.31
N PRO A 340 20.43 -7.15 0.97
CA PRO A 340 21.13 -8.16 0.17
C PRO A 340 22.61 -8.34 0.56
N ALA A 341 23.24 -7.30 1.09
CA ALA A 341 24.62 -7.34 1.57
C ALA A 341 24.81 -8.01 2.95
N TRP A 342 23.76 -8.50 3.59
CA TRP A 342 23.86 -9.18 4.88
C TRP A 342 24.64 -10.49 4.79
N ASP A 343 25.41 -10.78 5.86
CA ASP A 343 25.99 -12.09 6.13
C ASP A 343 25.16 -12.86 7.18
N ARG A 344 25.63 -14.05 7.57
CA ARG A 344 24.94 -14.93 8.53
C ARG A 344 24.80 -14.28 9.92
N ASP A 345 25.77 -13.46 10.31
CA ASP A 345 25.78 -12.80 11.62
C ASP A 345 24.69 -11.71 11.70
N ASP A 346 24.42 -11.00 10.59
CA ASP A 346 23.34 -10.01 10.51
C ASP A 346 21.97 -10.68 10.70
N PHE A 347 21.75 -11.82 10.03
CA PHE A 347 20.52 -12.61 10.21
C PHE A 347 20.40 -13.15 11.64
N THR A 348 21.49 -13.58 12.25
CA THR A 348 21.51 -14.09 13.62
C THR A 348 21.19 -12.98 14.61
N ARG A 349 21.80 -11.81 14.45
CA ARG A 349 21.54 -10.61 15.28
C ARG A 349 20.06 -10.22 15.27
N LEU A 350 19.41 -10.27 14.10
CA LEU A 350 17.99 -9.98 14.02
C LEU A 350 17.14 -11.03 14.75
N ARG A 351 17.46 -12.33 14.61
CA ARG A 351 16.75 -13.40 15.33
C ARG A 351 16.85 -13.25 16.84
N GLU A 352 18.06 -12.99 17.34
CA GLU A 352 18.31 -12.76 18.78
C GLU A 352 17.54 -11.54 19.30
N TRP A 353 17.49 -10.48 18.50
CA TRP A 353 16.72 -9.30 18.86
C TRP A 353 15.20 -9.60 18.91
N ILE A 354 14.67 -10.35 17.95
CA ILE A 354 13.26 -10.80 17.94
C ILE A 354 12.95 -11.61 19.20
N ASP A 355 13.83 -12.54 19.60
CA ASP A 355 13.66 -13.31 20.83
C ASP A 355 13.67 -12.41 22.07
N LYS A 356 14.68 -11.54 22.20
CA LYS A 356 14.81 -10.59 23.31
C LYS A 356 13.59 -9.70 23.46
N MET A 357 13.09 -9.19 22.35
CA MET A 357 11.95 -8.27 22.33
C MET A 357 10.60 -8.98 22.31
N GLY A 358 10.54 -10.32 22.19
CA GLY A 358 9.27 -11.02 21.96
C GLY A 358 8.47 -10.44 20.80
N ALA A 359 9.16 -9.98 19.75
CA ALA A 359 8.60 -9.30 18.60
C ALA A 359 8.06 -10.34 17.60
N TYR A 360 7.11 -11.14 18.04
CA TYR A 360 6.38 -12.06 17.18
C TYR A 360 5.44 -11.28 16.25
N ASN A 361 5.18 -11.81 15.09
CA ASN A 361 4.41 -11.14 14.04
C ASN A 361 5.23 -10.12 13.22
N SER A 362 6.56 -10.25 13.26
CA SER A 362 7.46 -9.44 12.45
C SER A 362 7.28 -9.72 10.96
N GLY A 363 7.36 -8.66 10.16
CA GLY A 363 7.47 -8.70 8.71
C GLY A 363 8.91 -8.43 8.28
N PHE A 364 9.31 -9.03 7.16
CA PHE A 364 10.64 -8.86 6.59
C PHE A 364 10.53 -8.53 5.11
N SER A 365 11.00 -7.35 4.73
CA SER A 365 11.17 -6.96 3.34
C SER A 365 12.64 -7.02 2.95
N ILE A 366 12.95 -7.37 1.71
CA ILE A 366 14.29 -7.26 1.16
C ILE A 366 14.44 -5.86 0.58
N LEU A 367 15.59 -5.21 0.85
CA LEU A 367 15.88 -3.87 0.33
C LEU A 367 15.83 -3.89 -1.19
N THR A 368 14.83 -3.24 -1.75
CA THR A 368 14.53 -3.25 -3.18
C THR A 368 14.63 -1.81 -3.72
N PRO A 369 15.47 -1.56 -4.73
CA PRO A 369 15.57 -0.26 -5.38
C PRO A 369 14.34 -0.04 -6.28
N LEU A 370 13.33 0.63 -5.76
CA LEU A 370 12.12 0.95 -6.54
C LEU A 370 12.35 2.19 -7.41
N PRO A 371 11.90 2.21 -8.67
CA PRO A 371 12.01 3.36 -9.54
C PRO A 371 11.54 4.66 -8.88
N GLY A 372 12.28 5.74 -9.12
CA GLY A 372 12.01 7.04 -8.55
C GLY A 372 12.46 7.24 -7.09
N THR A 373 13.15 6.28 -6.45
CA THR A 373 13.78 6.45 -5.13
C THR A 373 15.26 6.84 -5.26
N ASP A 374 15.85 7.40 -4.19
CA ASP A 374 17.30 7.64 -4.17
C ASP A 374 18.09 6.34 -4.26
N LEU A 375 17.56 5.26 -3.68
CA LEU A 375 18.14 3.93 -3.77
C LEU A 375 18.18 3.41 -5.21
N TRP A 376 17.11 3.66 -5.99
CA TRP A 376 17.08 3.32 -7.42
C TRP A 376 18.18 4.05 -8.18
N ASP A 377 18.30 5.36 -7.98
CA ASP A 377 19.30 6.17 -8.67
C ASP A 377 20.73 5.69 -8.36
N ALA A 378 20.98 5.25 -7.13
CA ALA A 378 22.28 4.73 -6.70
C ALA A 378 22.56 3.30 -7.17
N ALA A 379 21.54 2.44 -7.25
CA ALA A 379 21.71 0.98 -7.39
C ALA A 379 21.22 0.39 -8.72
N LYS A 380 20.50 1.15 -9.57
CA LYS A 380 19.88 0.64 -10.81
C LYS A 380 20.83 -0.08 -11.78
N LYS A 381 22.12 0.29 -11.78
CA LYS A 381 23.14 -0.37 -12.60
C LYS A 381 23.51 -1.77 -12.08
N ASN A 382 23.20 -2.07 -10.84
CA ASN A 382 23.50 -3.34 -10.19
C ASN A 382 22.26 -4.25 -10.08
N VAL A 383 21.12 -3.82 -10.62
CA VAL A 383 19.90 -4.65 -10.66
C VAL A 383 20.16 -5.89 -11.52
N THR A 384 19.79 -7.06 -11.01
CA THR A 384 20.11 -8.37 -11.58
C THR A 384 18.99 -8.96 -12.43
N THR A 385 17.86 -8.27 -12.57
CA THR A 385 16.69 -8.73 -13.31
C THR A 385 15.93 -7.56 -13.94
N ASP A 386 15.33 -7.78 -15.10
CA ASP A 386 14.40 -6.87 -15.78
C ASP A 386 12.91 -7.20 -15.51
N ARG A 387 12.66 -8.23 -14.70
CA ARG A 387 11.32 -8.68 -14.35
C ARG A 387 10.73 -7.82 -13.23
N TRP A 388 9.87 -6.87 -13.59
CA TRP A 388 9.22 -5.95 -12.64
C TRP A 388 8.40 -6.65 -11.56
N GLU A 389 7.89 -7.85 -11.83
CA GLU A 389 7.16 -8.68 -10.85
C GLU A 389 8.01 -9.10 -9.65
N MET A 390 9.35 -9.09 -9.79
CA MET A 390 10.29 -9.40 -8.70
C MET A 390 10.58 -8.19 -7.78
N PHE A 391 10.12 -7.00 -8.15
CA PHE A 391 10.24 -5.81 -7.29
C PHE A 391 9.16 -5.77 -6.18
N ASP A 392 8.82 -6.92 -5.67
CA ASP A 392 7.78 -7.17 -4.66
C ASP A 392 8.27 -7.10 -3.21
N ILE A 393 9.48 -6.57 -3.00
CA ILE A 393 10.14 -6.43 -1.70
C ILE A 393 10.42 -7.74 -0.93
N VAL A 394 10.19 -8.89 -1.55
CA VAL A 394 10.51 -10.21 -0.98
C VAL A 394 11.46 -11.02 -1.87
N HIS A 395 11.73 -10.53 -3.09
CA HIS A 395 12.80 -11.05 -3.94
C HIS A 395 14.02 -10.11 -3.94
N ALA A 396 15.22 -10.70 -3.92
CA ALA A 396 16.46 -9.96 -4.06
C ALA A 396 16.68 -9.62 -5.54
N VAL A 397 16.63 -8.34 -5.88
CA VAL A 397 16.91 -7.82 -7.23
C VAL A 397 18.26 -7.14 -7.31
N LEU A 398 19.03 -7.18 -6.25
CA LEU A 398 20.43 -6.75 -6.16
C LEU A 398 21.30 -7.97 -5.84
N PRO A 399 22.62 -7.96 -6.18
CA PRO A 399 23.54 -9.03 -5.81
C PRO A 399 23.54 -9.25 -4.29
N THR A 400 23.48 -10.52 -3.88
CA THR A 400 23.55 -10.91 -2.47
C THR A 400 25.01 -11.21 -2.08
N LYS A 401 25.40 -10.86 -0.82
CA LYS A 401 26.73 -11.17 -0.27
C LYS A 401 26.90 -12.70 -0.07
N LEU A 402 25.86 -13.36 0.43
CA LEU A 402 25.79 -14.81 0.50
C LEU A 402 25.40 -15.40 -0.86
N PRO A 403 25.79 -16.62 -1.21
CA PRO A 403 25.18 -17.35 -2.31
C PRO A 403 23.64 -17.29 -2.19
N LEU A 404 22.94 -17.19 -3.32
CA LEU A 404 21.51 -16.90 -3.33
C LEU A 404 20.66 -17.92 -2.56
N ASP A 405 21.03 -19.20 -2.63
CA ASP A 405 20.41 -20.30 -1.90
C ASP A 405 20.62 -20.17 -0.38
N GLU A 406 21.81 -19.76 0.06
CA GLU A 406 22.12 -19.48 1.45
C GLU A 406 21.35 -18.25 1.95
N PHE A 407 21.33 -17.18 1.16
CA PHE A 407 20.60 -15.97 1.49
C PHE A 407 19.11 -16.28 1.75
N TYR A 408 18.45 -16.96 0.82
CA TYR A 408 17.05 -17.35 1.03
C TYR A 408 16.87 -18.44 2.09
N GLY A 409 17.89 -19.23 2.34
CA GLY A 409 17.95 -20.14 3.50
C GLY A 409 17.81 -19.38 4.82
N GLU A 410 18.61 -18.33 5.02
CA GLU A 410 18.57 -17.45 6.19
C GLU A 410 17.28 -16.59 6.22
N TYR A 411 16.86 -16.03 5.09
CA TYR A 411 15.62 -15.25 4.98
C TYR A 411 14.39 -16.08 5.38
N SER A 412 14.26 -17.29 4.86
CA SER A 412 13.18 -18.21 5.24
C SER A 412 13.28 -18.64 6.71
N ARG A 413 14.51 -18.68 7.27
CA ARG A 413 14.73 -18.96 8.70
C ARG A 413 14.23 -17.82 9.58
N LEU A 414 14.34 -16.55 9.16
CA LEU A 414 13.71 -15.40 9.86
C LEU A 414 12.20 -15.58 9.97
N TRP A 415 11.53 -15.90 8.88
CA TRP A 415 10.08 -16.12 8.86
C TRP A 415 9.65 -17.27 9.76
N ARG A 416 10.37 -18.42 9.71
CA ARG A 416 10.13 -19.52 10.62
C ARG A 416 10.31 -19.12 12.07
N HIS A 417 11.39 -18.38 12.36
CA HIS A 417 11.73 -17.93 13.70
C HIS A 417 10.65 -17.01 14.28
N ALA A 418 10.17 -16.03 13.52
CA ALA A 418 9.07 -15.15 13.94
C ALA A 418 7.78 -15.92 14.24
N LEU A 419 7.46 -16.97 13.46
CA LEU A 419 6.34 -17.84 13.73
C LEU A 419 6.55 -18.68 15.00
N ASP A 420 7.75 -19.24 15.22
CA ASP A 420 8.08 -20.04 16.40
C ASP A 420 8.02 -19.20 17.68
N VAL A 421 8.55 -17.98 17.67
CA VAL A 421 8.46 -17.04 18.81
C VAL A 421 6.99 -16.72 19.11
N ARG A 422 6.15 -16.51 18.08
CA ARG A 422 4.71 -16.31 18.24
C ARG A 422 4.03 -17.48 18.96
N TYR A 423 4.39 -18.74 18.58
CA TYR A 423 3.84 -19.93 19.22
C TYR A 423 4.35 -20.14 20.65
N LYS A 424 5.62 -19.83 20.93
CA LYS A 424 6.17 -19.91 22.29
C LYS A 424 5.43 -18.96 23.25
N HIS A 425 5.18 -17.71 22.85
CA HIS A 425 4.54 -16.72 23.71
C HIS A 425 3.02 -16.92 23.88
N ARG A 426 2.31 -17.42 22.86
CA ARG A 426 0.86 -17.64 22.91
C ARG A 426 0.47 -19.04 23.40
N GLY A 427 1.41 -19.99 23.41
CA GLY A 427 1.15 -21.41 23.59
C GLY A 427 0.50 -22.04 22.36
N LYS A 428 1.10 -23.11 21.83
CA LYS A 428 0.60 -23.79 20.61
C LYS A 428 -0.86 -24.20 20.76
N LEU A 429 -1.21 -24.84 21.88
CA LEU A 429 -2.57 -25.31 22.14
C LEU A 429 -3.59 -24.16 22.16
N ARG A 430 -3.27 -23.06 22.86
CA ARG A 430 -4.15 -21.89 22.93
C ARG A 430 -4.39 -21.26 21.55
N THR A 431 -3.35 -21.21 20.72
CA THR A 431 -3.46 -20.72 19.33
C THR A 431 -4.37 -21.61 18.49
N TYR A 432 -4.23 -22.94 18.57
CA TYR A 432 -5.09 -23.88 17.85
C TYR A 432 -6.54 -23.83 18.34
N VAL A 433 -6.74 -23.72 19.68
CA VAL A 433 -8.09 -23.58 20.27
C VAL A 433 -8.75 -22.28 19.82
N GLN A 434 -8.03 -21.16 19.84
CA GLN A 434 -8.56 -19.87 19.37
C GLN A 434 -8.88 -19.88 17.88
N LEU A 435 -8.05 -20.51 17.08
CA LEU A 435 -8.25 -20.64 15.63
C LEU A 435 -9.45 -21.56 15.34
N GLY A 436 -9.56 -22.69 16.04
CA GLY A 436 -10.71 -23.59 15.96
C GLY A 436 -12.03 -22.90 16.38
N ALA A 437 -12.00 -22.15 17.48
CA ALA A 437 -13.15 -21.37 17.91
C ALA A 437 -13.54 -20.25 16.91
N ALA A 438 -12.54 -19.59 16.29
CA ALA A 438 -12.79 -18.58 15.26
C ALA A 438 -13.45 -19.20 14.01
N VAL A 439 -13.04 -20.40 13.62
CA VAL A 439 -13.67 -21.15 12.52
C VAL A 439 -15.08 -21.60 12.91
N ALA A 440 -15.25 -22.17 14.09
CA ALA A 440 -16.54 -22.66 14.57
C ALA A 440 -17.59 -21.55 14.72
N THR A 441 -17.14 -20.33 15.07
CA THR A 441 -18.00 -19.12 15.19
C THR A 441 -18.16 -18.36 13.87
N GLY A 442 -17.61 -18.83 12.76
CA GLY A 442 -17.67 -18.18 11.45
C GLY A 442 -16.83 -16.89 11.33
N LYS A 443 -16.04 -16.55 12.35
CA LYS A 443 -15.14 -15.39 12.34
C LYS A 443 -13.98 -15.55 11.35
N VAL A 444 -13.60 -16.80 11.03
CA VAL A 444 -12.59 -17.16 10.04
C VAL A 444 -13.15 -18.34 9.25
N SER A 445 -13.20 -18.22 7.94
CA SER A 445 -13.60 -19.32 7.08
C SER A 445 -12.48 -20.35 6.91
N PHE A 446 -12.83 -21.56 6.50
CA PHE A 446 -11.86 -22.62 6.19
C PHE A 446 -10.90 -22.20 5.06
N GLY A 447 -11.41 -21.44 4.07
CA GLY A 447 -10.62 -20.88 2.98
C GLY A 447 -9.58 -19.86 3.45
N GLU A 448 -9.93 -19.00 4.41
CA GLU A 448 -9.00 -18.03 5.01
C GLU A 448 -7.93 -18.71 5.86
N LEU A 449 -8.32 -19.76 6.60
CA LEU A 449 -7.36 -20.56 7.35
C LEU A 449 -6.35 -21.22 6.41
N ASN A 450 -6.79 -21.86 5.34
CA ASN A 450 -5.92 -22.48 4.34
C ASN A 450 -5.02 -21.46 3.66
N ARG A 451 -5.51 -20.27 3.37
CA ARG A 451 -4.72 -19.16 2.83
C ARG A 451 -3.61 -18.76 3.79
N GLY A 452 -3.92 -18.54 5.07
CA GLY A 452 -2.92 -18.22 6.10
C GLY A 452 -1.85 -19.29 6.28
N LEU A 453 -2.24 -20.57 6.27
CA LEU A 453 -1.31 -21.70 6.31
C LEU A 453 -0.46 -21.81 5.03
N GLY A 454 -1.06 -21.56 3.88
CA GLY A 454 -0.38 -21.49 2.59
C GLY A 454 0.71 -20.44 2.59
N MET A 455 0.41 -19.25 3.08
CA MET A 455 1.38 -18.16 3.23
C MET A 455 2.53 -18.50 4.15
N ALA A 456 2.24 -19.02 5.36
CA ALA A 456 3.29 -19.44 6.28
C ALA A 456 4.23 -20.47 5.61
N LYS A 457 3.65 -21.40 4.84
CA LYS A 457 4.41 -22.40 4.08
C LYS A 457 5.25 -21.75 2.96
N THR A 458 4.72 -20.74 2.29
CA THR A 458 5.40 -20.00 1.22
C THR A 458 6.65 -19.30 1.76
N PHE A 459 6.52 -18.47 2.77
CA PHE A 459 7.64 -17.67 3.32
C PHE A 459 8.67 -18.48 4.10
N THR A 460 8.34 -19.68 4.57
CA THR A 460 9.26 -20.54 5.32
C THR A 460 10.08 -21.48 4.44
N ARG A 461 9.94 -21.45 3.12
CA ARG A 461 10.63 -22.34 2.17
C ARG A 461 11.52 -21.56 1.21
N PRO A 462 12.85 -21.73 1.26
CA PRO A 462 13.78 -21.04 0.34
C PRO A 462 13.45 -21.26 -1.13
N GLN A 463 13.02 -22.46 -1.49
CA GLN A 463 12.68 -22.83 -2.89
C GLN A 463 11.57 -21.97 -3.49
N THR A 464 10.71 -21.41 -2.65
CA THR A 464 9.64 -20.52 -3.13
C THR A 464 10.20 -19.25 -3.77
N PHE A 465 11.24 -18.71 -3.18
CA PHE A 465 11.93 -17.52 -3.70
C PHE A 465 12.87 -17.86 -4.85
N LEU A 466 13.64 -18.96 -4.71
CA LEU A 466 14.62 -19.38 -5.72
C LEU A 466 14.00 -19.63 -7.09
N LYS A 467 12.84 -20.27 -7.15
CA LYS A 467 12.12 -20.53 -8.40
C LYS A 467 11.88 -19.27 -9.25
N ALA A 468 11.70 -18.13 -8.62
CA ALA A 468 11.52 -16.87 -9.34
C ALA A 468 12.79 -16.41 -10.05
N HIS A 469 13.96 -16.81 -9.60
CA HIS A 469 15.25 -16.49 -10.23
C HIS A 469 15.64 -17.48 -11.34
N GLU A 470 14.96 -18.64 -11.41
CA GLU A 470 15.24 -19.67 -12.44
C GLU A 470 14.40 -19.49 -13.71
N SER A 471 13.33 -18.72 -13.65
CA SER A 471 12.35 -18.48 -14.71
C SER A 471 12.55 -17.11 -15.37
#